data_a638f9b5c9a698de0eb7ed0dec2468f2
#
_entry.id   a638f9b5c9a698de0eb7ed0dec2468f2
#
_cell.length_a   1.000
_cell.length_b   1.000
_cell.length_c   1.000
_cell.angle_alpha   90.00
_cell.angle_beta   90.00
_cell.angle_gamma   90.00
#
_symmetry.space_group_name_H-M   'P 1'
#
loop_
_entity.id
_entity.type
_entity.pdbx_description
1 polymer ?
#
loop_
_entity_poly.entity_id
_entity_poly.type
_entity_poly.pdbx_seq_one_letter_code
_entity_poly.pdbx_strand_id
1 'polypeptide(L)'
;MREFHRSSSLLFKVFLKVVLMWGKRRDMTVRDRLPFNAEPPAAALAGGELTALDAFYCRNHGPFPDITREQWRLTVDGIVQKPLTLTYDELTSQFTPHSVVATLACAGNRRAELLKVRPIPGKDPWAHGAISTAEWRGARLADVLGAAGVDVDEGLHVAFSAPDVAQEASPVQSYGSSIPLSKAMSQEVLLAWEMNSEPLPRVHGGPVRVVVPGYIGARSVKWVTGMTVQPAPSANYFQASDYRILPPDADPDTVPPGEGISLSMLALNCDILVPGEDVEIPAGPLTIRGYALAGDGRGIGRVDVSLDDGRTWRQADLEPAASPWAWRWWSLTVEARPGPISLTARAWDDTGVTQPESPASLWNPRGYGNNAWAHVKVVVA
;
A
#
# COMPACT_ATOMS: atom_id res chain seq x y z
N MET A 1 -20.20 -28.60 -25.80
CA MET A 1 -19.75 -28.85 -24.40
C MET A 1 -18.25 -29.15 -24.25
N ARG A 2 -17.51 -29.69 -25.24
CA ARG A 2 -16.05 -29.97 -25.12
C ARG A 2 -15.13 -28.78 -25.39
N GLU A 3 -15.55 -27.74 -26.08
CA GLU A 3 -14.71 -26.53 -26.34
C GLU A 3 -14.66 -25.57 -25.18
N PHE A 4 -15.74 -25.43 -24.41
CA PHE A 4 -15.78 -24.56 -23.20
C PHE A 4 -14.82 -25.06 -22.10
N HIS A 5 -14.60 -26.37 -21.96
CA HIS A 5 -13.69 -26.94 -20.96
C HIS A 5 -12.21 -26.78 -21.32
N ARG A 6 -11.86 -26.70 -22.61
CA ARG A 6 -10.47 -26.50 -23.06
C ARG A 6 -10.03 -25.04 -22.90
N SER A 7 -10.92 -24.09 -23.11
CA SER A 7 -10.64 -22.65 -22.97
C SER A 7 -10.39 -22.27 -21.50
N SER A 8 -11.20 -22.76 -20.56
CA SER A 8 -11.00 -22.49 -19.14
C SER A 8 -9.69 -23.10 -18.58
N SER A 9 -9.32 -24.29 -19.05
CA SER A 9 -8.07 -24.96 -18.65
C SER A 9 -6.82 -24.24 -19.17
N LEU A 10 -6.87 -23.67 -20.36
CA LEU A 10 -5.76 -22.91 -20.95
C LEU A 10 -5.59 -21.54 -20.26
N LEU A 11 -6.69 -20.85 -20.02
CA LEU A 11 -6.72 -19.59 -19.27
C LEU A 11 -6.19 -19.78 -17.84
N PHE A 12 -6.58 -20.85 -17.16
CA PHE A 12 -6.09 -21.18 -15.82
C PHE A 12 -4.59 -21.49 -15.81
N LYS A 13 -4.08 -22.24 -16.81
CA LYS A 13 -2.64 -22.53 -16.93
C LYS A 13 -1.82 -21.28 -17.21
N VAL A 14 -2.33 -20.35 -18.03
CA VAL A 14 -1.66 -19.07 -18.32
C VAL A 14 -1.68 -18.19 -17.07
N PHE A 15 -2.79 -18.12 -16.35
CA PHE A 15 -2.93 -17.41 -15.09
C PHE A 15 -1.92 -17.89 -14.04
N LEU A 16 -1.87 -19.20 -13.81
CA LEU A 16 -0.95 -19.82 -12.88
C LEU A 16 0.53 -19.54 -13.24
N LYS A 17 0.85 -19.54 -14.54
CA LYS A 17 2.21 -19.26 -15.04
C LYS A 17 2.62 -17.81 -14.74
N VAL A 18 1.73 -16.83 -14.88
CA VAL A 18 2.02 -15.41 -14.60
C VAL A 18 2.27 -15.20 -13.11
N VAL A 19 1.44 -15.76 -12.24
CA VAL A 19 1.59 -15.62 -10.77
C VAL A 19 2.91 -16.25 -10.31
N LEU A 20 3.19 -17.49 -10.73
CA LEU A 20 4.42 -18.19 -10.37
C LEU A 20 5.69 -17.55 -10.94
N MET A 21 5.60 -16.92 -12.12
CA MET A 21 6.73 -16.20 -12.73
C MET A 21 7.26 -15.06 -11.85
N TRP A 22 6.40 -14.46 -11.04
CA TRP A 22 6.78 -13.38 -10.13
C TRP A 22 6.97 -13.83 -8.68
N GLY A 23 7.06 -15.15 -8.44
CA GLY A 23 7.25 -15.71 -7.11
C GLY A 23 6.05 -15.51 -6.19
N LYS A 24 4.84 -15.39 -6.75
CA LYS A 24 3.63 -15.19 -5.97
C LYS A 24 2.86 -16.48 -5.74
N ARG A 25 2.15 -16.54 -4.62
CA ARG A 25 1.28 -17.67 -4.26
C ARG A 25 0.14 -17.81 -5.27
N ARG A 26 -0.38 -19.05 -5.42
CA ARG A 26 -1.33 -19.41 -6.47
C ARG A 26 -2.72 -18.80 -6.30
N ASP A 27 -3.10 -18.43 -5.09
CA ASP A 27 -4.41 -17.91 -4.73
C ASP A 27 -4.47 -16.37 -4.71
N MET A 28 -3.45 -15.68 -5.27
CA MET A 28 -3.53 -14.24 -5.51
C MET A 28 -4.69 -13.91 -6.45
N THR A 29 -5.47 -12.91 -6.11
CA THR A 29 -6.42 -12.30 -7.04
C THR A 29 -5.67 -11.35 -7.96
N VAL A 30 -5.48 -11.74 -9.24
CA VAL A 30 -4.86 -10.88 -10.24
C VAL A 30 -5.90 -9.89 -10.75
N ARG A 31 -5.63 -8.60 -10.55
CA ARG A 31 -6.46 -7.49 -11.00
C ARG A 31 -6.10 -7.06 -12.42
N ASP A 32 -4.80 -7.04 -12.72
CA ASP A 32 -4.28 -6.78 -14.06
C ASP A 32 -3.04 -7.65 -14.31
N ARG A 33 -2.82 -8.02 -15.56
CA ARG A 33 -1.67 -8.85 -15.99
C ARG A 33 -0.50 -8.01 -16.49
N LEU A 34 -0.78 -6.89 -17.12
CA LEU A 34 0.19 -5.95 -17.68
C LEU A 34 -0.35 -4.51 -17.55
N PRO A 35 0.18 -3.76 -16.59
CA PRO A 35 1.18 -4.16 -15.58
C PRO A 35 0.63 -5.18 -14.58
N PHE A 36 1.49 -6.02 -14.00
CA PHE A 36 1.05 -7.06 -13.05
C PHE A 36 0.56 -6.45 -11.73
N ASN A 37 -0.75 -6.54 -11.49
CA ASN A 37 -1.42 -6.07 -10.28
C ASN A 37 -2.15 -7.24 -9.62
N ALA A 38 -1.86 -7.51 -8.35
CA ALA A 38 -2.44 -8.64 -7.63
C ALA A 38 -2.47 -8.41 -6.12
N GLU A 39 -3.48 -8.96 -5.46
CA GLU A 39 -3.64 -8.94 -4.01
C GLU A 39 -3.85 -10.35 -3.45
N PRO A 40 -3.35 -10.63 -2.23
CA PRO A 40 -3.59 -11.90 -1.56
C PRO A 40 -5.02 -11.95 -1.00
N PRO A 41 -5.55 -13.16 -0.71
CA PRO A 41 -6.75 -13.29 0.11
C PRO A 41 -6.51 -12.78 1.53
N ALA A 42 -7.54 -12.22 2.17
CA ALA A 42 -7.45 -11.65 3.52
C ALA A 42 -6.81 -12.62 4.55
N ALA A 43 -7.16 -13.89 4.48
CA ALA A 43 -6.60 -14.93 5.37
C ALA A 43 -5.06 -15.07 5.25
N ALA A 44 -4.48 -14.79 4.07
CA ALA A 44 -3.04 -14.84 3.89
C ALA A 44 -2.30 -13.68 4.57
N LEU A 45 -2.98 -12.55 4.77
CA LEU A 45 -2.44 -11.43 5.53
C LEU A 45 -2.42 -11.73 7.05
N ALA A 46 -3.38 -12.53 7.54
CA ALA A 46 -3.48 -12.90 8.95
C ALA A 46 -2.43 -13.94 9.40
N GLY A 47 -1.59 -14.43 8.50
CA GLY A 47 -0.66 -15.53 8.74
C GLY A 47 0.58 -15.20 9.58
N GLY A 48 0.82 -13.93 9.94
CA GLY A 48 1.98 -13.53 10.72
C GLY A 48 2.11 -12.02 10.89
N GLU A 49 3.14 -11.59 11.61
CA GLU A 49 3.46 -10.19 11.84
C GLU A 49 3.93 -9.51 10.53
N LEU A 50 4.76 -10.20 9.76
CA LEU A 50 5.19 -9.79 8.43
C LEU A 50 4.42 -10.59 7.38
N THR A 51 4.04 -9.93 6.31
CA THR A 51 3.46 -10.58 5.13
C THR A 51 4.54 -11.33 4.37
N ALA A 52 4.33 -12.62 4.09
CA ALA A 52 5.25 -13.42 3.30
C ALA A 52 5.47 -12.79 1.91
N LEU A 53 6.67 -12.91 1.35
CA LEU A 53 7.03 -12.30 0.06
C LEU A 53 6.10 -12.72 -1.08
N ASP A 54 5.65 -13.96 -1.07
CA ASP A 54 4.72 -14.50 -2.07
C ASP A 54 3.29 -13.99 -1.90
N ALA A 55 2.92 -13.53 -0.68
CA ALA A 55 1.62 -12.93 -0.35
C ALA A 55 1.61 -11.40 -0.40
N PHE A 56 2.76 -10.74 -0.47
CA PHE A 56 2.82 -9.28 -0.51
C PHE A 56 2.15 -8.75 -1.78
N TYR A 57 1.23 -7.78 -1.67
CA TYR A 57 0.49 -7.26 -2.83
C TYR A 57 1.41 -6.62 -3.87
N CYS A 58 0.95 -6.62 -5.12
CA CYS A 58 1.64 -5.99 -6.25
C CYS A 58 0.74 -4.92 -6.87
N ARG A 59 1.21 -3.67 -6.91
CA ARG A 59 0.61 -2.58 -7.68
C ARG A 59 1.69 -1.92 -8.53
N ASN A 60 1.53 -1.93 -9.83
CA ASN A 60 2.46 -1.40 -10.82
C ASN A 60 1.71 -0.55 -11.83
N HIS A 61 2.38 0.44 -12.42
CA HIS A 61 1.82 1.35 -13.42
C HIS A 61 2.40 1.10 -14.81
N GLY A 62 3.55 0.43 -14.87
CA GLY A 62 4.24 0.06 -16.09
C GLY A 62 4.84 -1.34 -16.03
N PRO A 63 5.43 -1.83 -17.12
CA PRO A 63 6.18 -3.07 -17.14
C PRO A 63 7.41 -2.97 -16.22
N PHE A 64 7.84 -4.12 -15.69
CA PHE A 64 9.01 -4.16 -14.80
C PHE A 64 10.28 -3.87 -15.59
N PRO A 65 11.08 -2.88 -15.16
CA PRO A 65 12.36 -2.59 -15.80
C PRO A 65 13.31 -3.77 -15.69
N ASP A 66 14.13 -3.98 -16.72
CA ASP A 66 15.17 -4.99 -16.72
C ASP A 66 16.51 -4.37 -16.33
N ILE A 67 16.65 -4.09 -15.02
CA ILE A 67 17.85 -3.44 -14.46
C ILE A 67 18.49 -4.40 -13.47
N THR A 68 19.74 -4.79 -13.75
CA THR A 68 20.55 -5.56 -12.80
C THR A 68 21.20 -4.66 -11.75
N ARG A 69 21.76 -5.23 -10.67
CA ARG A 69 22.49 -4.48 -9.65
C ARG A 69 23.70 -3.75 -10.24
N GLU A 70 24.39 -4.37 -11.18
CA GLU A 70 25.59 -3.84 -11.84
C GLU A 70 25.24 -2.64 -12.74
N GLN A 71 24.06 -2.65 -13.34
CA GLN A 71 23.57 -1.59 -14.22
C GLN A 71 22.92 -0.44 -13.46
N TRP A 72 22.41 -0.72 -12.26
CA TRP A 72 21.66 0.26 -11.49
C TRP A 72 22.53 1.45 -11.09
N ARG A 73 21.98 2.65 -11.26
CA ARG A 73 22.59 3.92 -10.84
C ARG A 73 21.49 4.79 -10.24
N LEU A 74 21.88 5.56 -9.22
CA LEU A 74 21.05 6.60 -8.62
C LEU A 74 21.70 7.95 -8.82
N THR A 75 21.01 8.86 -9.49
CA THR A 75 21.41 10.26 -9.57
C THR A 75 20.71 11.07 -8.49
N VAL A 76 21.44 11.93 -7.79
CA VAL A 76 20.91 12.90 -6.82
C VAL A 76 21.31 14.28 -7.30
N ASP A 77 20.34 15.11 -7.61
CA ASP A 77 20.53 16.43 -8.21
C ASP A 77 19.50 17.48 -7.72
N GLY A 78 19.43 18.61 -8.43
CA GLY A 78 18.56 19.75 -8.11
C GLY A 78 19.20 20.71 -7.10
N ILE A 79 18.47 21.11 -6.07
CA ILE A 79 18.95 22.03 -5.01
C ILE A 79 19.84 21.26 -4.03
N VAL A 80 21.04 20.94 -4.46
CA VAL A 80 22.08 20.23 -3.71
C VAL A 80 23.43 20.93 -3.89
N GLN A 81 24.31 20.86 -2.88
CA GLN A 81 25.66 21.45 -2.98
C GLN A 81 26.56 20.61 -3.90
N LYS A 82 26.40 19.28 -3.88
CA LYS A 82 27.20 18.32 -4.62
C LYS A 82 26.32 17.23 -5.22
N PRO A 83 26.00 17.32 -6.52
CA PRO A 83 25.32 16.23 -7.20
C PRO A 83 26.07 14.90 -7.06
N LEU A 84 25.32 13.80 -6.86
CA LEU A 84 25.86 12.46 -6.69
C LEU A 84 25.36 11.54 -7.79
N THR A 85 26.21 10.58 -8.17
CA THR A 85 25.81 9.39 -8.91
C THR A 85 26.36 8.18 -8.15
N LEU A 86 25.47 7.31 -7.69
CA LEU A 86 25.83 6.14 -6.89
C LEU A 86 25.54 4.86 -7.67
N THR A 87 26.49 3.94 -7.66
CA THR A 87 26.28 2.54 -8.02
C THR A 87 25.60 1.80 -6.88
N TYR A 88 25.10 0.58 -7.14
CA TYR A 88 24.54 -0.27 -6.09
C TYR A 88 25.57 -0.58 -4.99
N ASP A 89 26.81 -0.90 -5.38
CA ASP A 89 27.89 -1.22 -4.44
C ASP A 89 28.29 0.00 -3.60
N GLU A 90 28.34 1.19 -4.19
CA GLU A 90 28.59 2.43 -3.44
C GLU A 90 27.48 2.74 -2.46
N LEU A 91 26.20 2.60 -2.87
CA LEU A 91 25.06 2.79 -1.96
C LEU A 91 25.13 1.83 -0.76
N THR A 92 25.43 0.56 -1.01
CA THR A 92 25.39 -0.48 0.05
C THR A 92 26.65 -0.51 0.92
N SER A 93 27.79 0.03 0.44
CA SER A 93 29.06 0.05 1.18
C SER A 93 29.37 1.37 1.89
N GLN A 94 28.90 2.49 1.35
CA GLN A 94 29.22 3.83 1.91
C GLN A 94 28.18 4.29 2.95
N PHE A 95 26.96 3.77 2.89
CA PHE A 95 25.88 4.16 3.82
C PHE A 95 25.52 3.03 4.78
N THR A 96 25.38 3.38 6.06
CA THR A 96 24.99 2.41 7.09
C THR A 96 23.60 1.88 6.82
N PRO A 97 23.39 0.55 6.74
CA PRO A 97 22.07 -0.01 6.56
C PRO A 97 21.24 0.07 7.84
N HIS A 98 19.95 0.42 7.68
CA HIS A 98 18.95 0.47 8.73
C HIS A 98 17.75 -0.39 8.34
N SER A 99 17.06 -0.94 9.35
CA SER A 99 15.82 -1.70 9.16
C SER A 99 14.63 -0.94 9.71
N VAL A 100 13.49 -1.05 9.03
CA VAL A 100 12.19 -0.58 9.51
C VAL A 100 11.10 -1.59 9.16
N VAL A 101 10.27 -1.97 10.12
CA VAL A 101 9.05 -2.72 9.83
C VAL A 101 7.97 -1.71 9.47
N ALA A 102 7.46 -1.78 8.26
CA ALA A 102 6.46 -0.83 7.78
C ALA A 102 5.42 -1.48 6.88
N THR A 103 4.17 -1.01 7.03
CA THR A 103 3.05 -1.36 6.18
C THR A 103 2.99 -0.43 5.00
N LEU A 104 2.92 -0.98 3.80
CA LEU A 104 2.59 -0.25 2.59
C LEU A 104 1.15 -0.57 2.19
N ALA A 105 0.37 0.46 1.89
CA ALA A 105 -1.00 0.33 1.44
C ALA A 105 -1.23 1.10 0.14
N CYS A 106 -1.89 0.47 -0.81
CA CYS A 106 -2.39 1.16 -2.01
C CYS A 106 -3.45 2.20 -1.60
N ALA A 107 -3.41 3.38 -2.19
CA ALA A 107 -4.46 4.40 -1.99
C ALA A 107 -5.86 3.89 -2.35
N GLY A 108 -5.94 2.89 -3.22
CA GLY A 108 -7.17 2.21 -3.64
C GLY A 108 -7.52 0.96 -2.83
N ASN A 109 -6.85 0.66 -1.73
CA ASN A 109 -7.24 -0.49 -0.89
C ASN A 109 -8.72 -0.37 -0.49
N ARG A 110 -9.48 -1.48 -0.55
CA ARG A 110 -10.93 -1.55 -0.31
C ARG A 110 -11.78 -0.69 -1.30
N ARG A 111 -11.28 -0.39 -2.51
CA ARG A 111 -12.06 0.32 -3.56
C ARG A 111 -13.31 -0.44 -3.96
N ALA A 112 -13.33 -1.77 -3.86
CA ALA A 112 -14.50 -2.58 -4.16
C ALA A 112 -15.74 -2.15 -3.36
N GLU A 113 -15.58 -1.59 -2.16
CA GLU A 113 -16.68 -1.05 -1.36
C GLU A 113 -17.19 0.29 -1.92
N LEU A 114 -16.31 1.18 -2.36
CA LEU A 114 -16.69 2.43 -3.03
C LEU A 114 -17.41 2.17 -4.35
N LEU A 115 -17.03 1.11 -5.08
CA LEU A 115 -17.71 0.68 -6.30
C LEU A 115 -19.15 0.21 -6.05
N LYS A 116 -19.48 -0.29 -4.84
CA LYS A 116 -20.84 -0.60 -4.44
C LYS A 116 -21.70 0.67 -4.21
N VAL A 117 -21.07 1.79 -3.91
CA VAL A 117 -21.76 3.09 -3.75
C VAL A 117 -22.09 3.70 -5.11
N ARG A 118 -21.07 3.84 -5.98
CA ARG A 118 -21.21 4.37 -7.35
C ARG A 118 -20.07 3.85 -8.24
N PRO A 119 -20.28 3.61 -9.54
CA PRO A 119 -19.23 3.16 -10.46
C PRO A 119 -18.01 4.07 -10.48
N ILE A 120 -16.83 3.47 -10.63
CA ILE A 120 -15.53 4.13 -10.77
C ILE A 120 -14.83 3.50 -11.97
N PRO A 121 -15.02 4.02 -13.19
CA PRO A 121 -14.49 3.44 -14.42
C PRO A 121 -12.95 3.40 -14.42
N GLY A 122 -12.37 2.37 -15.05
CA GLY A 122 -10.94 2.28 -15.33
C GLY A 122 -10.03 2.04 -14.12
N LYS A 123 -10.59 1.72 -12.95
CA LYS A 123 -9.79 1.47 -11.73
C LYS A 123 -9.97 0.05 -11.20
N ASP A 124 -8.86 -0.61 -10.85
CA ASP A 124 -8.86 -1.96 -10.25
C ASP A 124 -9.75 -2.04 -9.01
N PRO A 125 -10.65 -3.02 -8.91
CA PRO A 125 -11.54 -3.22 -7.77
C PRO A 125 -10.82 -3.91 -6.61
N TRP A 126 -9.79 -3.27 -6.05
CA TRP A 126 -9.07 -3.79 -4.88
C TRP A 126 -10.03 -4.12 -3.74
N ALA A 127 -9.91 -5.34 -3.20
CA ALA A 127 -10.60 -5.76 -2.00
C ALA A 127 -9.78 -5.39 -0.75
N HIS A 128 -9.61 -6.31 0.17
CA HIS A 128 -8.91 -6.11 1.45
C HIS A 128 -7.38 -6.30 1.37
N GLY A 129 -6.87 -6.78 0.22
CA GLY A 129 -5.50 -7.29 0.10
C GLY A 129 -4.47 -6.32 -0.45
N ALA A 130 -4.85 -5.10 -0.87
CA ALA A 130 -3.89 -4.13 -1.40
C ALA A 130 -3.11 -3.39 -0.30
N ILE A 131 -2.72 -4.13 0.74
CA ILE A 131 -1.96 -3.70 1.90
C ILE A 131 -1.09 -4.86 2.38
N SER A 132 0.13 -4.59 2.85
CA SER A 132 1.04 -5.62 3.38
C SER A 132 2.13 -4.99 4.23
N THR A 133 2.64 -5.74 5.22
CA THR A 133 3.72 -5.31 6.12
C THR A 133 4.98 -6.12 5.85
N ALA A 134 6.12 -5.46 5.79
CA ALA A 134 7.42 -6.11 5.65
C ALA A 134 8.47 -5.41 6.52
N GLU A 135 9.55 -6.12 6.80
CA GLU A 135 10.80 -5.50 7.21
C GLU A 135 11.54 -5.03 5.97
N TRP A 136 11.91 -3.77 5.94
CA TRP A 136 12.66 -3.13 4.89
C TRP A 136 14.04 -2.76 5.39
N ARG A 137 15.09 -3.09 4.62
CA ARG A 137 16.46 -2.74 5.00
C ARG A 137 17.15 -2.01 3.86
N GLY A 138 17.85 -0.92 4.21
CA GLY A 138 18.52 -0.05 3.26
C GLY A 138 19.21 1.14 3.91
N ALA A 139 19.71 2.08 3.10
CA ALA A 139 20.25 3.35 3.57
C ALA A 139 19.11 4.31 3.94
N ARG A 140 19.29 5.10 5.01
CA ARG A 140 18.38 6.24 5.25
C ARG A 140 18.47 7.23 4.10
N LEU A 141 17.33 7.68 3.64
CA LEU A 141 17.27 8.69 2.59
C LEU A 141 17.97 9.99 3.04
N ALA A 142 17.83 10.35 4.30
CA ALA A 142 18.48 11.50 4.92
C ALA A 142 20.02 11.47 4.82
N ASP A 143 20.63 10.29 4.99
CA ASP A 143 22.09 10.14 4.91
C ASP A 143 22.60 10.39 3.48
N VAL A 144 21.88 9.91 2.47
CA VAL A 144 22.21 10.13 1.05
C VAL A 144 22.01 11.59 0.65
N LEU A 145 20.92 12.22 1.10
CA LEU A 145 20.69 13.66 0.89
C LEU A 145 21.73 14.52 1.61
N GLY A 146 22.12 14.15 2.83
CA GLY A 146 23.21 14.79 3.57
C GLY A 146 24.55 14.70 2.85
N ALA A 147 24.88 13.55 2.24
CA ALA A 147 26.09 13.38 1.43
C ALA A 147 26.08 14.25 0.15
N ALA A 148 24.90 14.58 -0.38
CA ALA A 148 24.71 15.54 -1.46
C ALA A 148 24.75 17.01 -0.99
N GLY A 149 24.83 17.26 0.33
CA GLY A 149 24.83 18.60 0.92
C GLY A 149 23.49 19.31 0.76
N VAL A 150 22.40 18.61 1.03
CA VAL A 150 21.07 19.21 1.04
C VAL A 150 20.89 20.00 2.34
N ASP A 151 20.66 21.31 2.22
CA ASP A 151 20.25 22.14 3.35
C ASP A 151 18.77 21.90 3.65
N VAL A 152 18.46 21.68 4.94
CA VAL A 152 17.07 21.47 5.36
C VAL A 152 16.36 22.82 5.30
N ASP A 153 15.52 22.99 4.28
CA ASP A 153 14.67 24.16 4.10
C ASP A 153 13.19 23.73 4.03
N GLU A 154 12.33 24.47 4.73
CA GLU A 154 10.89 24.25 4.69
C GLU A 154 10.34 24.65 3.31
N GLY A 155 9.58 23.76 2.70
CA GLY A 155 8.95 23.96 1.38
C GLY A 155 9.60 23.19 0.25
N LEU A 156 10.82 22.65 0.45
CA LEU A 156 11.45 21.79 -0.56
C LEU A 156 10.79 20.40 -0.61
N HIS A 157 10.91 19.78 -1.77
CA HIS A 157 10.48 18.41 -2.05
C HIS A 157 11.64 17.58 -2.60
N VAL A 158 11.60 16.27 -2.34
CA VAL A 158 12.44 15.29 -3.03
C VAL A 158 11.56 14.54 -4.01
N ALA A 159 11.80 14.79 -5.30
CA ALA A 159 11.13 14.08 -6.39
C ALA A 159 11.93 12.82 -6.76
N PHE A 160 11.23 11.72 -6.92
CA PHE A 160 11.78 10.42 -7.32
C PHE A 160 11.37 10.11 -8.75
N SER A 161 12.28 9.51 -9.53
CA SER A 161 12.01 9.00 -10.85
C SER A 161 12.43 7.53 -10.98
N ALA A 162 11.68 6.80 -11.79
CA ALA A 162 11.91 5.39 -12.07
C ALA A 162 11.72 5.13 -13.57
N PRO A 163 12.32 4.08 -14.14
CA PRO A 163 12.31 3.85 -15.59
C PRO A 163 11.06 3.12 -16.11
N ASP A 164 10.16 2.68 -15.25
CA ASP A 164 8.91 2.02 -15.65
C ASP A 164 7.95 3.04 -16.31
N VAL A 165 7.70 2.86 -17.61
CA VAL A 165 6.84 3.74 -18.39
C VAL A 165 5.39 3.34 -18.21
N ALA A 166 4.57 4.27 -17.71
CA ALA A 166 3.15 4.09 -17.49
C ALA A 166 2.34 4.56 -18.71
N GLN A 167 1.64 3.63 -19.34
CA GLN A 167 0.77 3.93 -20.49
C GLN A 167 -0.53 4.61 -20.08
N GLU A 168 -0.96 4.49 -18.84
CA GLU A 168 -2.14 5.15 -18.28
C GLU A 168 -1.90 6.63 -17.95
N ALA A 169 -0.65 7.09 -17.96
CA ALA A 169 -0.32 8.49 -17.70
C ALA A 169 -0.61 9.37 -18.91
N SER A 170 -1.07 10.58 -18.68
CA SER A 170 -1.31 11.59 -19.72
C SER A 170 -0.47 12.85 -19.44
N PRO A 171 0.56 13.16 -20.28
CA PRO A 171 1.10 12.32 -21.35
C PRO A 171 1.75 11.03 -20.83
N VAL A 172 1.92 10.02 -21.69
CA VAL A 172 2.67 8.81 -21.38
C VAL A 172 4.07 9.17 -20.87
N GLN A 173 4.45 8.67 -19.71
CA GLN A 173 5.70 9.03 -19.03
C GLN A 173 6.16 7.94 -18.06
N SER A 174 7.40 8.03 -17.64
CA SER A 174 7.94 7.18 -16.57
C SER A 174 7.28 7.51 -15.23
N TYR A 175 7.19 6.50 -14.35
CA TYR A 175 6.65 6.69 -13.01
C TYR A 175 7.52 7.64 -12.19
N GLY A 176 6.88 8.52 -11.45
CA GLY A 176 7.55 9.44 -10.54
C GLY A 176 6.58 9.96 -9.47
N SER A 177 7.15 10.40 -8.38
CA SER A 177 6.41 10.98 -7.25
C SER A 177 7.35 11.84 -6.41
N SER A 178 6.83 12.57 -5.44
CA SER A 178 7.65 13.33 -4.50
C SER A 178 7.08 13.29 -3.09
N ILE A 179 7.97 13.57 -2.12
CA ILE A 179 7.60 13.80 -0.72
C ILE A 179 8.22 15.13 -0.25
N PRO A 180 7.67 15.81 0.76
CA PRO A 180 8.30 16.96 1.38
C PRO A 180 9.71 16.60 1.88
N LEU A 181 10.65 17.54 1.80
CA LEU A 181 12.02 17.34 2.29
C LEU A 181 12.02 17.00 3.78
N SER A 182 11.16 17.61 4.59
CA SER A 182 10.99 17.28 6.01
C SER A 182 10.69 15.79 6.24
N LYS A 183 9.83 15.18 5.41
CA LYS A 183 9.57 13.73 5.45
C LYS A 183 10.76 12.93 4.92
N ALA A 184 11.42 13.38 3.86
CA ALA A 184 12.59 12.71 3.30
C ALA A 184 13.76 12.63 4.28
N MET A 185 13.90 13.62 5.17
CA MET A 185 14.90 13.68 6.24
C MET A 185 14.54 12.89 7.49
N SER A 186 13.35 12.26 7.54
CA SER A 186 12.93 11.43 8.67
C SER A 186 13.68 10.11 8.70
N GLN A 187 13.93 9.58 9.90
CA GLN A 187 14.80 8.44 10.17
C GLN A 187 14.30 7.13 9.54
N GLU A 188 12.99 7.00 9.34
CA GLU A 188 12.33 5.78 8.85
C GLU A 188 12.29 5.69 7.32
N VAL A 189 12.58 6.77 6.59
CA VAL A 189 12.54 6.76 5.12
C VAL A 189 13.81 6.16 4.55
N LEU A 190 13.66 5.10 3.73
CA LEU A 190 14.78 4.31 3.25
C LEU A 190 14.87 4.25 1.72
N LEU A 191 16.09 4.14 1.23
CA LEU A 191 16.44 3.51 -0.04
C LEU A 191 16.70 2.04 0.24
N ALA A 192 15.67 1.20 0.10
CA ALA A 192 15.69 -0.19 0.50
C ALA A 192 16.17 -1.11 -0.64
N TRP A 193 17.01 -2.10 -0.28
CA TRP A 193 17.52 -3.15 -1.18
C TRP A 193 17.28 -4.56 -0.66
N GLU A 194 16.73 -4.71 0.57
CA GLU A 194 16.26 -5.97 1.13
C GLU A 194 14.82 -5.83 1.63
N MET A 195 14.10 -6.95 1.66
CA MET A 195 12.72 -7.08 2.12
C MET A 195 12.56 -8.43 2.82
N ASN A 196 12.16 -8.44 4.10
CA ASN A 196 12.06 -9.63 4.94
C ASN A 196 13.36 -10.44 4.97
N SER A 197 14.50 -9.77 5.15
CA SER A 197 15.85 -10.35 5.18
C SER A 197 16.32 -11.02 3.88
N GLU A 198 15.59 -10.86 2.79
CA GLU A 198 15.92 -11.35 1.45
C GLU A 198 16.26 -10.19 0.52
N PRO A 199 17.09 -10.41 -0.53
CA PRO A 199 17.29 -9.42 -1.56
C PRO A 199 15.95 -8.93 -2.13
N LEU A 200 15.79 -7.62 -2.30
CA LEU A 200 14.54 -7.03 -2.76
C LEU A 200 14.10 -7.63 -4.10
N PRO A 201 12.92 -8.31 -4.15
CA PRO A 201 12.44 -8.92 -5.38
C PRO A 201 12.15 -7.88 -6.47
N ARG A 202 12.42 -8.23 -7.73
CA ARG A 202 12.18 -7.34 -8.89
C ARG A 202 10.74 -6.80 -8.91
N VAL A 203 9.74 -7.65 -8.65
CA VAL A 203 8.31 -7.27 -8.61
C VAL A 203 8.01 -6.20 -7.55
N HIS A 204 8.84 -6.10 -6.51
CA HIS A 204 8.72 -5.13 -5.42
C HIS A 204 9.68 -3.94 -5.55
N GLY A 205 10.38 -3.79 -6.69
CA GLY A 205 11.20 -2.62 -6.99
C GLY A 205 12.69 -2.86 -6.88
N GLY A 206 13.16 -4.13 -6.83
CA GLY A 206 14.58 -4.44 -6.87
C GLY A 206 15.28 -3.94 -8.16
N PRO A 207 16.56 -3.50 -8.05
CA PRO A 207 17.45 -3.67 -6.92
C PRO A 207 17.27 -2.67 -5.77
N VAL A 208 16.71 -1.47 -6.00
CA VAL A 208 16.51 -0.44 -4.97
C VAL A 208 15.16 0.25 -5.16
N ARG A 209 14.46 0.47 -4.06
CA ARG A 209 13.24 1.28 -4.00
C ARG A 209 13.28 2.31 -2.89
N VAL A 210 12.45 3.33 -3.02
CA VAL A 210 12.09 4.19 -1.88
C VAL A 210 11.05 3.48 -1.01
N VAL A 211 11.18 3.57 0.30
CA VAL A 211 10.16 3.20 1.28
C VAL A 211 9.86 4.43 2.14
N VAL A 212 8.61 4.86 2.13
CA VAL A 212 8.11 6.03 2.88
C VAL A 212 7.05 5.57 3.87
N PRO A 213 7.45 5.13 5.09
CA PRO A 213 6.52 4.64 6.09
C PRO A 213 5.47 5.68 6.48
N GLY A 214 4.21 5.22 6.68
CA GLY A 214 3.08 6.10 7.02
C GLY A 214 2.43 6.83 5.85
N TYR A 215 3.01 6.72 4.62
CA TYR A 215 2.45 7.30 3.40
C TYR A 215 1.82 6.22 2.51
N ILE A 216 0.93 6.63 1.60
CA ILE A 216 0.37 5.73 0.58
C ILE A 216 1.50 5.08 -0.23
N GLY A 217 1.31 3.82 -0.64
CA GLY A 217 2.31 3.05 -1.39
C GLY A 217 2.83 3.72 -2.67
N ALA A 218 2.05 4.63 -3.26
CA ALA A 218 2.42 5.42 -4.42
C ALA A 218 3.64 6.35 -4.19
N ARG A 219 3.90 6.74 -2.94
CA ARG A 219 5.07 7.57 -2.59
C ARG A 219 6.34 6.74 -2.39
N SER A 220 6.21 5.44 -2.26
CA SER A 220 7.31 4.48 -2.13
C SER A 220 7.74 3.97 -3.53
N VAL A 221 8.41 4.83 -4.29
CA VAL A 221 8.78 4.61 -5.70
C VAL A 221 9.70 3.40 -5.85
N LYS A 222 9.32 2.46 -6.73
CA LYS A 222 10.07 1.25 -7.06
C LYS A 222 11.12 1.54 -8.15
N TRP A 223 12.17 0.71 -8.21
CA TRP A 223 13.25 0.84 -9.23
C TRP A 223 13.81 2.26 -9.34
N VAL A 224 13.89 2.99 -8.22
CA VAL A 224 14.32 4.38 -8.21
C VAL A 224 15.72 4.55 -8.83
N THR A 225 15.83 5.48 -9.76
CA THR A 225 17.10 5.81 -10.46
C THR A 225 17.44 7.30 -10.39
N GLY A 226 16.51 8.14 -9.94
CA GLY A 226 16.73 9.57 -9.79
C GLY A 226 16.06 10.15 -8.57
N MET A 227 16.74 11.11 -7.95
CA MET A 227 16.22 11.95 -6.86
C MET A 227 16.60 13.40 -7.17
N THR A 228 15.59 14.28 -7.26
CA THR A 228 15.78 15.71 -7.51
C THR A 228 15.23 16.52 -6.36
N VAL A 229 16.06 17.32 -5.70
CA VAL A 229 15.61 18.29 -4.68
C VAL A 229 15.10 19.54 -5.38
N GLN A 230 13.84 19.92 -5.13
CA GLN A 230 13.15 20.98 -5.87
C GLN A 230 12.16 21.77 -5.00
N PRO A 231 11.76 23.00 -5.41
CA PRO A 231 10.96 23.90 -4.58
C PRO A 231 9.46 23.58 -4.54
N ALA A 232 9.01 22.56 -5.29
CA ALA A 232 7.58 22.22 -5.40
C ALA A 232 7.40 20.69 -5.50
N PRO A 233 6.17 20.16 -5.25
CA PRO A 233 5.86 18.77 -5.56
C PRO A 233 6.17 18.42 -7.01
N SER A 234 6.45 17.14 -7.27
CA SER A 234 6.69 16.64 -8.63
C SER A 234 5.53 16.95 -9.56
N ALA A 235 5.82 17.45 -10.76
CA ALA A 235 4.84 17.63 -11.83
C ALA A 235 4.46 16.30 -12.52
N ASN A 236 5.03 15.16 -12.12
CA ASN A 236 4.69 13.86 -12.67
C ASN A 236 3.20 13.58 -12.51
N TYR A 237 2.59 12.92 -13.52
CA TYR A 237 1.16 12.61 -13.57
C TYR A 237 0.65 11.96 -12.28
N PHE A 238 1.41 11.04 -11.68
CA PHE A 238 1.02 10.34 -10.45
C PHE A 238 1.10 11.20 -9.18
N GLN A 239 1.73 12.36 -9.24
CA GLN A 239 1.73 13.36 -8.18
C GLN A 239 0.72 14.47 -8.44
N ALA A 240 0.71 14.98 -9.66
CA ALA A 240 -0.05 16.18 -10.02
C ALA A 240 -1.52 15.88 -10.35
N SER A 241 -1.82 14.68 -10.85
CA SER A 241 -3.15 14.34 -11.36
C SER A 241 -3.78 13.09 -10.75
N ASP A 242 -3.10 11.92 -10.76
CA ASP A 242 -3.80 10.66 -10.44
C ASP A 242 -4.04 10.48 -8.93
N TYR A 243 -3.01 10.56 -8.07
CA TYR A 243 -3.18 10.31 -6.63
C TYR A 243 -3.70 11.53 -5.86
N ARG A 244 -4.93 11.92 -6.20
CA ARG A 244 -5.63 13.06 -5.59
C ARG A 244 -7.07 12.69 -5.26
N ILE A 245 -7.59 13.18 -4.13
CA ILE A 245 -9.02 13.13 -3.83
C ILE A 245 -9.68 14.30 -4.54
N LEU A 246 -10.61 13.98 -5.41
CA LEU A 246 -11.41 14.96 -6.16
C LEU A 246 -12.80 15.08 -5.55
N PRO A 247 -13.50 16.22 -5.75
CA PRO A 247 -14.91 16.35 -5.42
C PRO A 247 -15.76 15.25 -6.08
N PRO A 248 -16.87 14.80 -5.47
CA PRO A 248 -17.68 13.71 -5.99
C PRO A 248 -18.32 13.94 -7.38
N ASP A 249 -18.46 15.18 -7.78
CA ASP A 249 -19.01 15.63 -9.07
C ASP A 249 -17.95 15.96 -10.11
N ALA A 250 -16.67 15.91 -9.76
CA ALA A 250 -15.59 16.16 -10.69
C ALA A 250 -15.43 15.03 -11.71
N ASP A 251 -15.15 15.39 -12.95
CA ASP A 251 -14.72 14.46 -13.99
C ASP A 251 -13.19 14.31 -13.95
N PRO A 252 -12.68 13.12 -13.55
CA PRO A 252 -11.24 12.92 -13.40
C PRO A 252 -10.43 13.08 -14.69
N ASP A 253 -11.07 12.98 -15.86
CA ASP A 253 -10.39 13.07 -17.14
C ASP A 253 -10.20 14.52 -17.61
N THR A 254 -10.95 15.46 -17.04
CA THR A 254 -10.93 16.89 -17.41
C THR A 254 -10.38 17.81 -16.32
N VAL A 255 -10.21 17.30 -15.09
CA VAL A 255 -9.68 18.09 -13.97
C VAL A 255 -8.22 18.50 -14.23
N PRO A 256 -7.88 19.81 -14.12
CA PRO A 256 -6.50 20.27 -14.29
C PRO A 256 -5.53 19.61 -13.28
N PRO A 257 -4.25 19.42 -13.66
CA PRO A 257 -3.21 19.00 -12.72
C PRO A 257 -3.12 19.96 -11.53
N GLY A 258 -2.96 19.41 -10.33
CA GLY A 258 -2.88 20.18 -9.09
C GLY A 258 -4.21 20.33 -8.34
N GLU A 259 -5.34 20.10 -8.97
CA GLU A 259 -6.66 20.20 -8.35
C GLU A 259 -6.94 19.05 -7.37
N GLY A 260 -7.83 19.29 -6.40
CA GLY A 260 -8.17 18.35 -5.34
C GLY A 260 -7.07 18.22 -4.27
N ILE A 261 -7.19 17.21 -3.39
CA ILE A 261 -6.28 16.98 -2.27
C ILE A 261 -5.25 15.93 -2.65
N SER A 262 -3.96 16.30 -2.67
CA SER A 262 -2.87 15.34 -2.91
C SER A 262 -2.79 14.31 -1.79
N LEU A 263 -2.81 13.03 -2.16
CA LEU A 263 -2.67 11.94 -1.22
C LEU A 263 -1.21 11.75 -0.80
N SER A 264 -0.97 11.76 0.49
CA SER A 264 0.34 11.54 1.11
C SER A 264 0.23 10.56 2.27
N MET A 265 -0.15 11.02 3.44
CA MET A 265 -0.30 10.19 4.64
C MET A 265 -1.46 9.19 4.49
N LEU A 266 -1.27 8.00 5.08
CA LEU A 266 -2.33 7.02 5.23
C LEU A 266 -3.38 7.53 6.23
N ALA A 267 -4.65 7.39 5.89
CA ALA A 267 -5.72 7.57 6.84
C ALA A 267 -5.75 6.42 7.85
N LEU A 268 -6.28 6.69 9.05
CA LEU A 268 -6.60 5.62 10.01
C LEU A 268 -7.47 4.57 9.32
N ASN A 269 -7.05 3.33 9.33
CA ASN A 269 -7.74 2.20 8.71
C ASN A 269 -7.80 1.01 9.68
N CYS A 270 -8.90 0.29 9.65
CA CYS A 270 -9.11 -0.94 10.41
C CYS A 270 -9.81 -1.95 9.51
N ASP A 271 -9.41 -3.22 9.58
CA ASP A 271 -10.03 -4.25 8.77
C ASP A 271 -10.16 -5.57 9.55
N ILE A 272 -11.13 -6.39 9.15
CA ILE A 272 -11.38 -7.74 9.66
C ILE A 272 -10.78 -8.73 8.65
N LEU A 273 -9.87 -9.59 9.08
CA LEU A 273 -9.24 -10.59 8.21
C LEU A 273 -9.72 -12.00 8.49
N VAL A 274 -10.15 -12.27 9.74
CA VAL A 274 -10.66 -13.55 10.20
C VAL A 274 -11.88 -13.29 11.09
N PRO A 275 -12.99 -13.95 10.82
CA PRO A 275 -13.29 -14.82 9.67
C PRO A 275 -13.34 -14.02 8.35
N GLY A 276 -13.24 -14.73 7.22
CA GLY A 276 -13.44 -14.11 5.89
C GLY A 276 -14.92 -13.85 5.62
N GLU A 277 -15.20 -13.12 4.53
CA GLU A 277 -16.56 -12.83 4.07
C GLU A 277 -17.27 -14.10 3.60
N ASP A 278 -18.58 -14.20 3.89
CA ASP A 278 -19.49 -15.27 3.45
C ASP A 278 -19.04 -16.70 3.79
N VAL A 279 -18.28 -16.88 4.89
CA VAL A 279 -17.91 -18.22 5.38
C VAL A 279 -18.92 -18.77 6.37
N GLU A 280 -19.10 -20.09 6.35
CA GLU A 280 -19.83 -20.83 7.38
C GLU A 280 -18.85 -21.23 8.49
N ILE A 281 -19.22 -20.96 9.74
CA ILE A 281 -18.40 -21.24 10.92
C ILE A 281 -19.21 -22.04 11.94
N PRO A 282 -18.58 -22.94 12.74
CA PRO A 282 -19.29 -23.68 13.78
C PRO A 282 -19.72 -22.75 14.91
N ALA A 283 -20.82 -23.12 15.60
CA ALA A 283 -21.23 -22.47 16.84
C ALA A 283 -20.19 -22.73 17.95
N GLY A 284 -20.06 -21.77 18.87
CA GLY A 284 -19.09 -21.82 19.97
C GLY A 284 -18.07 -20.68 19.93
N PRO A 285 -16.85 -20.89 20.46
CA PRO A 285 -15.83 -19.86 20.51
C PRO A 285 -15.40 -19.39 19.11
N LEU A 286 -15.64 -18.11 18.80
CA LEU A 286 -15.22 -17.45 17.57
C LEU A 286 -14.18 -16.39 17.88
N THR A 287 -12.98 -16.53 17.33
CA THR A 287 -11.98 -15.47 17.35
C THR A 287 -12.08 -14.62 16.08
N ILE A 288 -12.36 -13.34 16.28
CA ILE A 288 -12.35 -12.33 15.24
C ILE A 288 -10.98 -11.65 15.31
N ARG A 289 -10.29 -11.55 14.20
CA ARG A 289 -8.95 -10.94 14.13
C ARG A 289 -8.81 -10.02 12.93
N GLY A 290 -8.08 -8.93 13.14
CA GLY A 290 -7.79 -7.97 12.09
C GLY A 290 -6.60 -7.09 12.42
N TYR A 291 -6.41 -6.07 11.62
CA TYR A 291 -5.41 -5.04 11.84
C TYR A 291 -6.04 -3.66 11.97
N ALA A 292 -5.31 -2.75 12.60
CA ALA A 292 -5.55 -1.31 12.52
C ALA A 292 -4.22 -0.58 12.26
N LEU A 293 -4.28 0.51 11.50
CA LEU A 293 -3.12 1.28 11.06
C LEU A 293 -3.50 2.76 10.96
N ALA A 294 -2.62 3.63 11.44
CA ALA A 294 -2.70 5.07 11.22
C ALA A 294 -1.46 5.58 10.48
N GLY A 295 -1.59 6.68 9.76
CA GLY A 295 -0.46 7.38 9.15
C GLY A 295 0.30 8.24 10.16
N ASP A 296 1.42 8.82 9.70
CA ASP A 296 2.22 9.79 10.45
C ASP A 296 2.80 9.25 11.78
N GLY A 297 3.00 7.93 11.88
CA GLY A 297 3.54 7.28 13.08
C GLY A 297 2.60 7.30 14.29
N ARG A 298 1.32 7.67 14.12
CA ARG A 298 0.33 7.63 15.19
C ARG A 298 -0.01 6.19 15.56
N GLY A 299 -0.11 5.94 16.86
CA GLY A 299 -0.47 4.65 17.41
C GLY A 299 -1.98 4.37 17.31
N ILE A 300 -2.35 3.10 17.43
CA ILE A 300 -3.75 2.70 17.58
C ILE A 300 -4.08 2.60 19.08
N GLY A 301 -5.01 3.44 19.54
CA GLY A 301 -5.41 3.48 20.94
C GLY A 301 -6.53 2.51 21.29
N ARG A 302 -7.43 2.22 20.34
CA ARG A 302 -8.61 1.38 20.59
C ARG A 302 -9.14 0.77 19.31
N VAL A 303 -9.68 -0.45 19.41
CA VAL A 303 -10.51 -1.08 18.40
C VAL A 303 -11.77 -1.62 19.07
N ASP A 304 -12.94 -1.34 18.49
CA ASP A 304 -14.21 -1.92 18.89
C ASP A 304 -14.75 -2.82 17.79
N VAL A 305 -15.37 -3.91 18.18
CA VAL A 305 -16.03 -4.88 17.31
C VAL A 305 -17.50 -5.02 17.69
N SER A 306 -18.35 -5.02 16.69
CA SER A 306 -19.80 -5.32 16.78
C SER A 306 -20.11 -6.65 16.10
N LEU A 307 -21.11 -7.39 16.62
CA LEU A 307 -21.64 -8.60 16.02
C LEU A 307 -23.05 -8.39 15.44
N ASP A 308 -23.59 -7.18 15.57
CA ASP A 308 -24.98 -6.83 15.27
C ASP A 308 -25.09 -5.55 14.40
N ASP A 309 -24.15 -5.41 13.46
CA ASP A 309 -24.09 -4.30 12.48
C ASP A 309 -23.99 -2.92 13.14
N GLY A 310 -23.13 -2.80 14.17
CA GLY A 310 -22.84 -1.53 14.84
C GLY A 310 -23.83 -1.11 15.93
N ARG A 311 -24.78 -1.96 16.34
CA ARG A 311 -25.76 -1.63 17.40
C ARG A 311 -25.14 -1.70 18.79
N THR A 312 -24.33 -2.74 19.03
CA THR A 312 -23.58 -2.91 20.27
C THR A 312 -22.11 -3.14 19.99
N TRP A 313 -21.25 -2.70 20.90
CA TRP A 313 -19.81 -2.73 20.69
C TRP A 313 -19.08 -3.38 21.85
N ARG A 314 -18.02 -4.12 21.53
CA ARG A 314 -17.08 -4.70 22.49
C ARG A 314 -15.68 -4.26 22.11
N GLN A 315 -14.87 -3.87 23.08
CA GLN A 315 -13.47 -3.53 22.84
C GLN A 315 -12.65 -4.80 22.58
N ALA A 316 -11.85 -4.76 21.54
CA ALA A 316 -10.91 -5.82 21.19
C ALA A 316 -9.59 -5.66 21.95
N ASP A 317 -8.86 -6.77 22.12
CA ASP A 317 -7.49 -6.79 22.63
C ASP A 317 -6.54 -6.34 21.52
N LEU A 318 -5.60 -5.45 21.88
CA LEU A 318 -4.56 -4.95 20.97
C LEU A 318 -3.23 -5.64 21.26
N GLU A 319 -2.63 -6.26 20.24
CA GLU A 319 -1.27 -6.81 20.34
C GLU A 319 -0.23 -5.66 20.34
N PRO A 320 1.00 -5.87 20.84
CA PRO A 320 2.09 -4.92 20.68
C PRO A 320 2.35 -4.63 19.18
N ALA A 321 2.62 -3.39 18.82
CA ALA A 321 2.99 -3.05 17.45
C ALA A 321 4.48 -3.33 17.22
N ALA A 322 4.83 -3.90 16.05
CA ALA A 322 6.21 -4.15 15.65
C ALA A 322 7.00 -2.83 15.46
N SER A 323 6.32 -1.79 15.03
CA SER A 323 6.84 -0.43 14.91
C SER A 323 5.69 0.58 14.82
N PRO A 324 5.95 1.90 14.98
CA PRO A 324 4.94 2.94 14.75
C PRO A 324 4.43 2.98 13.29
N TRP A 325 5.14 2.35 12.37
CA TRP A 325 4.85 2.35 10.93
C TRP A 325 4.20 1.07 10.44
N ALA A 326 4.04 0.06 11.32
CA ALA A 326 3.40 -1.20 11.02
C ALA A 326 1.94 -1.19 11.48
N TRP A 327 1.12 -2.00 10.83
CA TRP A 327 -0.21 -2.29 11.36
C TRP A 327 -0.12 -2.87 12.77
N ARG A 328 -1.14 -2.63 13.58
CA ARG A 328 -1.30 -3.22 14.90
C ARG A 328 -2.38 -4.29 14.83
N TRP A 329 -2.05 -5.49 15.25
CA TRP A 329 -3.00 -6.59 15.32
C TRP A 329 -3.99 -6.38 16.46
N TRP A 330 -5.21 -6.80 16.24
CA TRP A 330 -6.24 -6.86 17.27
C TRP A 330 -7.04 -8.15 17.15
N SER A 331 -7.62 -8.61 18.28
CA SER A 331 -8.49 -9.78 18.33
C SER A 331 -9.58 -9.63 19.37
N LEU A 332 -10.70 -10.32 19.13
CA LEU A 332 -11.80 -10.48 20.08
C LEU A 332 -12.34 -11.89 19.98
N THR A 333 -12.37 -12.64 21.10
CA THR A 333 -13.05 -13.94 21.16
C THR A 333 -14.43 -13.79 21.77
N VAL A 334 -15.42 -14.34 21.09
CA VAL A 334 -16.84 -14.30 21.48
C VAL A 334 -17.46 -15.69 21.39
N GLU A 335 -18.56 -15.92 22.08
CA GLU A 335 -19.38 -17.12 21.94
C GLU A 335 -20.39 -16.89 20.82
N ALA A 336 -20.18 -17.53 19.67
CA ALA A 336 -21.02 -17.42 18.49
C ALA A 336 -22.20 -18.40 18.59
N ARG A 337 -23.41 -17.88 18.39
CA ARG A 337 -24.66 -18.67 18.37
C ARG A 337 -25.10 -18.91 16.92
N PRO A 338 -25.81 -20.03 16.64
CA PRO A 338 -26.33 -20.31 15.30
C PRO A 338 -27.13 -19.14 14.71
N GLY A 339 -26.90 -18.86 13.44
CA GLY A 339 -27.55 -17.80 12.68
C GLY A 339 -26.58 -16.85 11.97
N PRO A 340 -27.10 -15.88 11.22
CA PRO A 340 -26.29 -14.89 10.54
C PRO A 340 -25.70 -13.86 11.53
N ILE A 341 -24.42 -13.52 11.37
CA ILE A 341 -23.73 -12.47 12.12
C ILE A 341 -23.18 -11.44 11.14
N SER A 342 -23.40 -10.16 11.44
CA SER A 342 -22.80 -9.03 10.74
C SER A 342 -21.71 -8.42 11.63
N LEU A 343 -20.46 -8.79 11.34
CA LEU A 343 -19.29 -8.27 12.05
C LEU A 343 -18.97 -6.88 11.53
N THR A 344 -18.71 -5.95 12.43
CA THR A 344 -18.26 -4.59 12.12
C THR A 344 -17.09 -4.24 13.04
N ALA A 345 -16.05 -3.62 12.50
CA ALA A 345 -14.91 -3.13 13.29
C ALA A 345 -14.59 -1.67 12.98
N ARG A 346 -14.18 -0.94 14.04
CA ARG A 346 -13.74 0.45 13.97
C ARG A 346 -12.58 0.71 14.93
N ALA A 347 -11.72 1.65 14.58
CA ALA A 347 -10.56 1.99 15.39
C ALA A 347 -10.52 3.48 15.77
N TRP A 348 -9.71 3.77 16.78
CA TRP A 348 -9.26 5.13 17.14
C TRP A 348 -7.74 5.12 17.22
N ASP A 349 -7.14 6.17 16.71
CA ASP A 349 -5.74 6.44 16.95
C ASP A 349 -5.50 7.08 18.33
N ASP A 350 -4.26 7.29 18.70
CA ASP A 350 -3.84 7.87 19.99
C ASP A 350 -4.17 9.36 20.11
N THR A 351 -4.60 10.01 19.02
CA THR A 351 -5.12 11.40 19.04
C THR A 351 -6.65 11.46 19.16
N GLY A 352 -7.33 10.32 19.21
CA GLY A 352 -8.79 10.23 19.30
C GLY A 352 -9.53 10.33 17.97
N VAL A 353 -8.81 10.35 16.83
CA VAL A 353 -9.43 10.30 15.52
C VAL A 353 -10.00 8.90 15.26
N THR A 354 -11.19 8.83 14.68
CA THR A 354 -11.86 7.57 14.33
C THR A 354 -12.25 7.55 12.85
N GLN A 355 -12.64 6.37 12.37
CA GLN A 355 -13.08 6.13 11.00
C GLN A 355 -14.53 6.56 10.76
N PRO A 356 -14.88 7.01 9.55
CA PRO A 356 -16.27 7.19 9.14
C PRO A 356 -16.99 5.84 9.07
N GLU A 357 -18.30 5.86 9.34
CA GLU A 357 -19.12 4.66 9.35
C GLU A 357 -19.29 4.04 7.95
N SER A 358 -19.55 4.87 6.96
CA SER A 358 -19.97 4.41 5.62
C SER A 358 -19.01 4.84 4.52
N PRO A 359 -18.69 3.96 3.56
CA PRO A 359 -17.92 4.32 2.37
C PRO A 359 -18.64 5.35 1.48
N ALA A 360 -19.95 5.55 1.65
CA ALA A 360 -20.71 6.53 0.88
C ALA A 360 -20.21 7.96 1.09
N SER A 361 -19.79 8.31 2.32
CA SER A 361 -19.24 9.63 2.63
C SER A 361 -17.83 9.86 2.10
N LEU A 362 -17.15 8.79 1.67
CA LEU A 362 -15.77 8.81 1.17
C LEU A 362 -15.69 8.67 -0.35
N TRP A 363 -16.82 8.42 -0.99
CA TRP A 363 -16.82 8.17 -2.42
C TRP A 363 -16.21 9.36 -3.19
N ASN A 364 -15.30 9.06 -4.07
CA ASN A 364 -14.69 10.01 -4.99
C ASN A 364 -14.44 9.33 -6.35
N PRO A 365 -14.35 10.07 -7.46
CA PRO A 365 -14.32 9.49 -8.80
C PRO A 365 -13.04 8.72 -9.13
N ARG A 366 -12.00 8.80 -8.29
CA ARG A 366 -10.78 7.98 -8.40
C ARG A 366 -10.79 6.76 -7.48
N GLY A 367 -11.73 6.69 -6.52
CA GLY A 367 -11.88 5.58 -5.61
C GLY A 367 -10.71 5.37 -4.66
N TYR A 368 -10.18 6.45 -4.12
CA TYR A 368 -9.08 6.44 -3.18
C TYR A 368 -9.52 6.72 -1.74
N GLY A 369 -8.71 6.26 -0.79
CA GLY A 369 -8.80 6.66 0.62
C GLY A 369 -9.99 6.04 1.35
N ASN A 370 -10.51 4.89 0.92
CA ASN A 370 -11.56 4.22 1.68
C ASN A 370 -11.00 3.75 3.02
N ASN A 371 -11.45 4.40 4.08
CA ASN A 371 -11.16 4.05 5.46
C ASN A 371 -12.43 3.91 6.31
N ALA A 372 -13.58 3.59 5.70
CA ALA A 372 -14.82 3.32 6.41
C ALA A 372 -14.67 2.11 7.36
N TRP A 373 -15.62 1.96 8.30
CA TRP A 373 -15.68 0.77 9.15
C TRP A 373 -15.58 -0.50 8.31
N ALA A 374 -14.95 -1.53 8.86
CA ALA A 374 -14.88 -2.84 8.22
C ALA A 374 -16.17 -3.62 8.49
N HIS A 375 -16.65 -4.33 7.47
CA HIS A 375 -17.84 -5.19 7.57
C HIS A 375 -17.53 -6.57 6.99
N VAL A 376 -17.92 -7.63 7.71
CA VAL A 376 -17.82 -9.03 7.27
C VAL A 376 -19.09 -9.76 7.70
N LYS A 377 -19.70 -10.50 6.78
CA LYS A 377 -20.87 -11.34 7.07
C LYS A 377 -20.45 -12.80 7.15
N VAL A 378 -20.95 -13.51 8.16
CA VAL A 378 -20.73 -14.94 8.35
C VAL A 378 -22.03 -15.63 8.76
N VAL A 379 -22.10 -16.92 8.53
CA VAL A 379 -23.20 -17.77 9.00
C VAL A 379 -22.64 -18.75 10.02
N VAL A 380 -23.25 -18.79 11.20
CA VAL A 380 -22.91 -19.75 12.24
C VAL A 380 -23.86 -20.94 12.11
N ALA A 381 -23.30 -22.15 11.93
CA ALA A 381 -24.03 -23.41 11.78
C ALA A 381 -24.43 -24.03 13.13
#